data_61afd6664fdcddbc637d85f6c59df3f5
#
_entry.id   61afd6664fdcddbc637d85f6c59df3f5
#
_cell.length_a   1.000
_cell.length_b   1.000
_cell.length_c   1.000
_cell.angle_alpha   90.00
_cell.angle_beta   90.00
_cell.angle_gamma   90.00
#
_symmetry.space_group_name_H-M   'P 1'
#
loop_
_entity.id
_entity.type
_entity.pdbx_description
1 polymer ?
#
loop_
_entity_poly.entity_id
_entity_poly.type
_entity_poly.pdbx_seq_one_letter_code
_entity_poly.pdbx_strand_id
1 'polypeptide(L)'
;GTVIPAAPSVASSQTAAEQVEQYSAALLADVPFTEYATNPLAGQAVADMNTMSFFTSPANNQCPFPITRQNLFRGQLASGDGNVQGPHVSQFLLQPTYCGAQPLSQQYQTFLPVGSGGANYMTTVGEFQLVQNGGDTGRSIAYDPTYRHVRNGRDLAAYTRVDVLYQAYFTAFLVLMGLGAAPNPGNPYNGSQTQKPFGTLGGPDAAGTMAEMATRALKASW
;
A
#
# COMPACT_ATOMS: atom_id res chain seq x y z
N GLY A 1 18.78 -19.17 5.94
CA GLY A 1 17.40 -18.83 5.62
C GLY A 1 17.04 -17.46 6.17
N THR A 2 16.11 -16.79 5.56
CA THR A 2 15.59 -15.51 6.07
C THR A 2 14.87 -15.77 7.39
N VAL A 3 15.27 -15.09 8.45
CA VAL A 3 14.59 -15.18 9.75
C VAL A 3 13.46 -14.15 9.73
N ILE A 4 12.22 -14.61 9.80
CA ILE A 4 11.06 -13.74 9.95
C ILE A 4 10.85 -13.51 11.45
N PRO A 5 10.70 -12.26 11.91
CA PRO A 5 10.40 -11.98 13.31
C PRO A 5 9.12 -12.70 13.75
N ALA A 6 9.11 -13.19 14.99
CA ALA A 6 7.88 -13.75 15.56
C ALA A 6 6.79 -12.70 15.65
N ALA A 7 5.53 -13.13 15.51
CA ALA A 7 4.38 -12.25 15.73
C ALA A 7 4.43 -11.68 17.16
N PRO A 8 4.06 -10.39 17.35
CA PRO A 8 4.00 -9.80 18.68
C PRO A 8 2.96 -10.51 19.55
N SER A 9 3.23 -10.60 20.83
CA SER A 9 2.25 -11.15 21.79
C SER A 9 0.97 -10.33 21.78
N VAL A 10 -0.19 -10.99 21.89
CA VAL A 10 -1.50 -10.33 21.94
C VAL A 10 -1.57 -9.29 23.07
N ALA A 11 -0.90 -9.53 24.19
CA ALA A 11 -0.87 -8.63 25.34
C ALA A 11 0.29 -7.60 25.27
N SER A 12 0.97 -7.47 24.14
CA SER A 12 2.09 -6.54 24.01
C SER A 12 1.65 -5.10 23.74
N SER A 13 2.51 -4.14 24.10
CA SER A 13 2.32 -2.73 23.75
C SER A 13 2.33 -2.50 22.24
N GLN A 14 3.02 -3.34 21.47
CA GLN A 14 3.01 -3.32 20.03
C GLN A 14 1.62 -3.67 19.48
N THR A 15 1.02 -4.78 19.93
CA THR A 15 -0.32 -5.17 19.48
C THR A 15 -1.35 -4.11 19.82
N ALA A 16 -1.29 -3.54 21.04
CA ALA A 16 -2.19 -2.47 21.44
C ALA A 16 -2.05 -1.22 20.53
N ALA A 17 -0.83 -0.83 20.23
CA ALA A 17 -0.54 0.31 19.34
C ALA A 17 -1.01 0.07 17.91
N GLU A 18 -0.78 -1.12 17.36
CA GLU A 18 -1.23 -1.49 16.02
C GLU A 18 -2.77 -1.55 15.92
N GLN A 19 -3.47 -1.92 17.00
CA GLN A 19 -4.94 -1.82 17.05
C GLN A 19 -5.41 -0.36 16.99
N VAL A 20 -4.78 0.55 17.75
CA VAL A 20 -5.07 1.99 17.67
C VAL A 20 -4.82 2.54 16.27
N GLU A 21 -3.73 2.14 15.63
CA GLU A 21 -3.41 2.50 14.24
C GLU A 21 -4.52 2.05 13.28
N GLN A 22 -4.97 0.81 13.38
CA GLN A 22 -6.02 0.26 12.52
C GLN A 22 -7.38 0.94 12.71
N TYR A 23 -7.79 1.19 13.95
CA TYR A 23 -9.04 1.92 14.23
C TYR A 23 -8.96 3.36 13.74
N SER A 24 -7.84 4.03 13.91
CA SER A 24 -7.62 5.38 13.40
C SER A 24 -7.68 5.42 11.88
N ALA A 25 -7.08 4.43 11.20
CA ALA A 25 -7.15 4.30 9.75
C ALA A 25 -8.59 4.06 9.27
N ALA A 26 -9.38 3.26 9.99
CA ALA A 26 -10.78 3.02 9.67
C ALA A 26 -11.63 4.30 9.80
N LEU A 27 -11.40 5.12 10.83
CA LEU A 27 -12.07 6.41 10.98
C LEU A 27 -11.71 7.42 9.87
N LEU A 28 -10.51 7.33 9.34
CA LEU A 28 -9.99 8.19 8.29
C LEU A 28 -10.17 7.61 6.89
N ALA A 29 -10.87 6.48 6.73
CA ALA A 29 -10.95 5.75 5.47
C ALA A 29 -11.45 6.60 4.30
N ASP A 30 -12.36 7.55 4.53
CA ASP A 30 -12.93 8.42 3.50
C ASP A 30 -12.25 9.80 3.39
N VAL A 31 -11.31 10.10 4.29
CA VAL A 31 -10.57 11.36 4.27
C VAL A 31 -9.47 11.29 3.20
N PRO A 32 -9.41 12.22 2.24
CA PRO A 32 -8.33 12.27 1.27
C PRO A 32 -6.96 12.40 1.94
N PHE A 33 -5.97 11.66 1.48
CA PHE A 33 -4.60 11.74 2.01
C PHE A 33 -4.00 13.15 1.93
N THR A 34 -4.40 13.93 0.92
CA THR A 34 -3.98 15.33 0.75
C THR A 34 -4.52 16.26 1.84
N GLU A 35 -5.59 15.87 2.54
CA GLU A 35 -6.21 16.65 3.60
C GLU A 35 -5.66 16.32 5.00
N TYR A 36 -4.86 15.27 5.16
CA TYR A 36 -4.34 14.85 6.47
C TYR A 36 -3.60 15.96 7.21
N ALA A 37 -2.95 16.88 6.49
CA ALA A 37 -2.24 18.00 7.09
C ALA A 37 -3.15 18.94 7.91
N THR A 38 -4.42 19.07 7.54
CA THR A 38 -5.36 20.03 8.16
C THR A 38 -6.57 19.36 8.80
N ASN A 39 -6.87 18.10 8.46
CA ASN A 39 -8.06 17.40 8.93
C ASN A 39 -8.02 17.17 10.46
N PRO A 40 -9.09 17.54 11.20
CA PRO A 40 -9.14 17.37 12.66
C PRO A 40 -9.01 15.90 13.09
N LEU A 41 -9.64 14.94 12.39
CA LEU A 41 -9.55 13.52 12.71
C LEU A 41 -8.13 12.99 12.55
N ALA A 42 -7.37 13.47 11.55
CA ALA A 42 -5.95 13.12 11.41
C ALA A 42 -5.13 13.66 12.59
N GLY A 43 -5.48 14.85 13.10
CA GLY A 43 -4.88 15.39 14.33
C GLY A 43 -5.19 14.55 15.56
N GLN A 44 -6.41 14.07 15.69
CA GLN A 44 -6.80 13.19 16.77
C GLN A 44 -6.06 11.84 16.68
N ALA A 45 -6.01 11.22 15.51
CA ALA A 45 -5.26 9.98 15.29
C ALA A 45 -3.77 10.11 15.69
N VAL A 46 -3.13 11.23 15.31
CA VAL A 46 -1.75 11.52 15.75
C VAL A 46 -1.64 11.60 17.26
N ALA A 47 -2.58 12.30 17.92
CA ALA A 47 -2.58 12.44 19.38
C ALA A 47 -2.73 11.06 20.04
N ASP A 48 -3.73 10.27 19.61
CA ASP A 48 -4.01 8.95 20.17
C ASP A 48 -2.84 7.97 19.97
N MET A 49 -2.25 7.93 18.78
CA MET A 49 -1.09 7.07 18.49
C MET A 49 0.12 7.46 19.32
N ASN A 50 0.38 8.75 19.54
CA ASN A 50 1.49 9.22 20.38
C ASN A 50 1.28 8.95 21.88
N THR A 51 0.10 8.51 22.33
CA THR A 51 -0.07 7.98 23.70
C THR A 51 0.46 6.56 23.86
N MET A 52 0.64 5.83 22.75
CA MET A 52 1.09 4.45 22.76
C MET A 52 2.62 4.38 22.88
N SER A 53 3.12 3.70 23.91
CA SER A 53 4.55 3.58 24.19
C SER A 53 5.34 2.96 23.03
N PHE A 54 4.71 2.10 22.22
CA PHE A 54 5.33 1.52 21.03
C PHE A 54 5.70 2.59 19.99
N PHE A 55 4.81 3.56 19.71
CA PHE A 55 5.08 4.63 18.75
C PHE A 55 5.94 5.77 19.30
N THR A 56 6.14 5.84 20.60
CA THR A 56 6.96 6.87 21.24
C THR A 56 8.34 6.37 21.68
N SER A 57 8.63 5.09 21.50
CA SER A 57 9.92 4.50 21.88
C SER A 57 11.00 4.76 20.81
N PRO A 58 12.13 5.38 21.16
CA PRO A 58 13.25 5.51 20.25
C PRO A 58 13.85 4.17 19.79
N ALA A 59 13.61 3.09 20.53
CA ALA A 59 14.05 1.74 20.18
C ALA A 59 13.22 1.12 19.06
N ASN A 60 12.06 1.71 18.72
CA ASN A 60 11.23 1.23 17.65
C ASN A 60 11.72 1.78 16.30
N ASN A 61 12.32 0.90 15.49
CA ASN A 61 12.79 1.23 14.14
C ASN A 61 11.76 0.87 13.04
N GLN A 62 10.55 0.41 13.41
CA GLN A 62 9.52 0.00 12.47
C GLN A 62 8.62 1.16 12.02
N CYS A 63 8.55 2.22 12.80
CA CYS A 63 7.73 3.38 12.51
C CYS A 63 8.55 4.66 12.67
N PRO A 64 8.28 5.70 11.85
CA PRO A 64 8.83 7.04 12.08
C PRO A 64 8.41 7.54 13.45
N PHE A 65 9.33 8.12 14.19
CA PHE A 65 9.11 8.66 15.53
C PHE A 65 9.50 10.14 15.59
N PRO A 66 8.72 11.02 16.19
CA PRO A 66 7.32 10.82 16.63
C PRO A 66 6.34 10.71 15.46
N ILE A 67 5.13 10.21 15.74
CA ILE A 67 4.04 10.21 14.75
C ILE A 67 3.59 11.64 14.50
N THR A 68 3.48 12.01 13.25
CA THR A 68 3.03 13.29 12.74
C THR A 68 1.93 13.09 11.70
N ARG A 69 1.27 14.16 11.28
CA ARG A 69 0.26 14.07 10.19
C ARG A 69 0.85 13.59 8.85
N GLN A 70 2.14 13.83 8.62
CA GLN A 70 2.83 13.47 7.38
C GLN A 70 3.25 12.00 7.36
N ASN A 71 3.61 11.43 8.51
CA ASN A 71 4.02 10.03 8.61
C ASN A 71 2.95 9.12 9.24
N LEU A 72 1.74 9.64 9.44
CA LEU A 72 0.60 8.86 9.93
C LEU A 72 0.39 7.61 9.07
N PHE A 73 0.09 6.48 9.70
CA PHE A 73 -0.06 5.18 9.03
C PHE A 73 1.17 4.79 8.19
N ARG A 74 2.35 5.09 8.70
CA ARG A 74 3.64 4.77 8.05
C ARG A 74 3.83 5.44 6.69
N GLY A 75 3.15 6.56 6.46
CA GLY A 75 3.36 7.42 5.30
C GLY A 75 4.83 7.85 5.23
N GLN A 76 5.40 7.85 4.05
CA GLN A 76 6.79 8.24 3.84
C GLN A 76 6.87 9.71 3.45
N LEU A 77 7.71 10.45 4.16
CA LEU A 77 8.12 11.78 3.72
C LEU A 77 9.18 11.60 2.61
N ALA A 78 8.76 11.56 1.38
CA ALA A 78 9.70 11.72 0.28
C ALA A 78 10.03 13.21 0.15
N SER A 79 11.26 13.59 0.43
CA SER A 79 11.72 14.97 0.28
C SER A 79 11.64 15.37 -1.21
N GLY A 80 10.90 16.42 -1.51
CA GLY A 80 10.78 16.96 -2.85
C GLY A 80 9.62 16.45 -3.69
N ASP A 81 8.74 15.64 -3.13
CA ASP A 81 7.56 15.17 -3.83
C ASP A 81 6.50 16.27 -3.97
N GLY A 82 6.30 16.70 -5.22
CA GLY A 82 5.06 17.33 -5.64
C GLY A 82 3.90 16.34 -5.64
N ASN A 83 3.73 15.63 -4.54
CA ASN A 83 2.87 14.47 -4.40
C ASN A 83 1.39 14.87 -4.47
N VAL A 84 0.77 14.62 -5.61
CA VAL A 84 -0.61 15.00 -5.89
C VAL A 84 -1.62 14.31 -4.97
N GLN A 85 -1.27 13.12 -4.44
CA GLN A 85 -2.14 12.31 -3.59
C GLN A 85 -1.63 12.18 -2.15
N GLY A 86 -0.62 12.98 -1.77
CA GLY A 86 -0.01 12.93 -0.45
C GLY A 86 1.02 11.77 -0.30
N PRO A 87 1.76 11.73 0.82
CA PRO A 87 2.85 10.78 1.04
C PRO A 87 2.41 9.32 1.27
N HIS A 88 1.11 9.07 1.29
CA HIS A 88 0.52 7.74 1.55
C HIS A 88 0.27 6.93 0.28
N VAL A 89 0.48 7.54 -0.89
CA VAL A 89 0.30 6.87 -2.19
C VAL A 89 1.63 6.82 -2.92
N SER A 90 2.03 5.63 -3.35
CA SER A 90 3.21 5.47 -4.18
C SER A 90 3.08 6.26 -5.48
N GLN A 91 4.10 7.01 -5.85
CA GLN A 91 4.14 7.77 -7.11
C GLN A 91 4.02 6.87 -8.33
N PHE A 92 4.43 5.61 -8.26
CA PHE A 92 4.22 4.62 -9.32
C PHE A 92 2.74 4.36 -9.61
N LEU A 93 1.84 4.50 -8.62
CA LEU A 93 0.39 4.36 -8.81
C LEU A 93 -0.24 5.54 -9.56
N LEU A 94 0.46 6.66 -9.69
CA LEU A 94 0.01 7.85 -10.41
C LEU A 94 0.53 7.90 -11.85
N GLN A 95 1.52 7.08 -12.18
CA GLN A 95 2.10 6.99 -13.52
C GLN A 95 1.34 5.97 -14.37
N PRO A 96 1.33 6.11 -15.71
CA PRO A 96 0.81 5.06 -16.56
C PRO A 96 1.70 3.81 -16.47
N THR A 97 1.09 2.63 -16.48
CA THR A 97 1.80 1.38 -16.79
C THR A 97 1.81 1.17 -18.29
N TYR A 98 2.63 0.21 -18.75
CA TYR A 98 2.74 -0.07 -20.17
C TYR A 98 2.44 -1.54 -20.47
N CYS A 99 1.53 -1.77 -21.41
CA CYS A 99 1.31 -3.06 -22.02
C CYS A 99 1.91 -3.02 -23.42
N GLY A 100 3.13 -3.51 -23.57
CA GLY A 100 3.93 -3.25 -24.77
C GLY A 100 4.18 -1.75 -24.96
N ALA A 101 3.78 -1.19 -26.09
CA ALA A 101 3.90 0.24 -26.39
C ALA A 101 2.71 1.08 -25.94
N GLN A 102 1.67 0.47 -25.35
CA GLN A 102 0.45 1.16 -24.98
C GLN A 102 0.50 1.60 -23.52
N PRO A 103 0.42 2.91 -23.25
CA PRO A 103 0.24 3.40 -21.88
C PRO A 103 -1.18 3.08 -21.38
N LEU A 104 -1.25 2.60 -20.14
CA LEU A 104 -2.51 2.29 -19.44
C LEU A 104 -2.59 3.15 -18.18
N SER A 105 -3.66 3.92 -18.04
CA SER A 105 -3.91 4.69 -16.82
C SER A 105 -4.14 3.74 -15.63
N GLN A 106 -3.51 4.04 -14.50
CA GLN A 106 -3.71 3.34 -13.24
C GLN A 106 -4.89 3.94 -12.45
N GLN A 107 -6.04 3.98 -13.10
CA GLN A 107 -7.29 4.36 -12.46
C GLN A 107 -8.12 3.11 -12.19
N TYR A 108 -8.75 3.09 -11.03
CA TYR A 108 -9.48 1.93 -10.52
C TYR A 108 -10.92 2.27 -10.20
N GLN A 109 -11.80 1.29 -10.29
CA GLN A 109 -13.10 1.37 -9.63
C GLN A 109 -12.89 1.20 -8.13
N THR A 110 -13.20 2.23 -7.38
CA THR A 110 -13.04 2.27 -5.92
C THR A 110 -14.35 1.95 -5.24
N PHE A 111 -14.34 1.72 -3.94
CA PHE A 111 -15.59 1.52 -3.19
C PHE A 111 -16.32 2.85 -3.03
N LEU A 112 -17.63 2.82 -3.14
CA LEU A 112 -18.46 3.99 -2.81
C LEU A 112 -18.30 4.35 -1.33
N PRO A 113 -18.14 5.64 -1.01
CA PRO A 113 -18.09 6.09 0.37
C PRO A 113 -19.45 5.94 1.06
N VAL A 114 -19.44 5.92 2.38
CA VAL A 114 -20.67 5.94 3.20
C VAL A 114 -21.46 7.21 2.89
N GLY A 115 -22.77 7.07 2.69
CA GLY A 115 -23.65 8.18 2.30
C GLY A 115 -23.81 8.38 0.79
N SER A 116 -22.98 7.71 -0.04
CA SER A 116 -23.10 7.73 -1.50
C SER A 116 -23.48 6.37 -2.08
N GLY A 117 -24.12 5.53 -1.29
CA GLY A 117 -24.48 4.14 -1.66
C GLY A 117 -23.49 3.09 -1.18
N GLY A 118 -22.36 3.49 -0.62
CA GLY A 118 -21.42 2.62 0.06
C GLY A 118 -21.79 2.39 1.52
N ALA A 119 -21.11 1.43 2.15
CA ALA A 119 -21.32 1.08 3.55
C ALA A 119 -20.01 0.69 4.24
N ASN A 120 -19.96 0.86 5.55
CA ASN A 120 -18.99 0.19 6.39
C ASN A 120 -19.55 -1.18 6.79
N TYR A 121 -18.66 -2.15 6.95
CA TYR A 121 -18.98 -3.53 7.33
C TYR A 121 -18.49 -3.82 8.74
N MET A 122 -19.08 -4.81 9.38
CA MET A 122 -18.71 -5.27 10.72
C MET A 122 -18.70 -4.13 11.76
N THR A 123 -19.65 -3.21 11.64
CA THR A 123 -19.78 -2.06 12.55
C THR A 123 -20.58 -2.38 13.82
N THR A 124 -21.12 -3.58 13.91
CA THR A 124 -21.81 -4.10 15.11
C THR A 124 -21.18 -5.42 15.56
N VAL A 125 -21.26 -5.70 16.85
CA VAL A 125 -20.74 -6.97 17.41
C VAL A 125 -21.41 -8.17 16.75
N GLY A 126 -22.72 -8.12 16.47
CA GLY A 126 -23.44 -9.22 15.83
C GLY A 126 -22.96 -9.48 14.41
N GLU A 127 -22.78 -8.45 13.59
CA GLU A 127 -22.23 -8.58 12.23
C GLU A 127 -20.79 -9.10 12.27
N PHE A 128 -19.96 -8.58 13.18
CA PHE A 128 -18.60 -9.05 13.37
C PHE A 128 -18.56 -10.56 13.72
N GLN A 129 -19.35 -10.99 14.70
CA GLN A 129 -19.44 -12.39 15.11
C GLN A 129 -19.97 -13.29 14.00
N LEU A 130 -20.96 -12.83 13.23
CA LEU A 130 -21.49 -13.57 12.09
C LEU A 130 -20.38 -13.88 11.08
N VAL A 131 -19.63 -12.85 10.66
CA VAL A 131 -18.54 -12.99 9.68
C VAL A 131 -17.39 -13.81 10.26
N GLN A 132 -17.01 -13.58 11.51
CA GLN A 132 -15.96 -14.36 12.19
C GLN A 132 -16.28 -15.87 12.21
N ASN A 133 -17.54 -16.22 12.31
CA ASN A 133 -18.00 -17.61 12.31
C ASN A 133 -18.28 -18.15 10.89
N GLY A 134 -17.87 -17.43 9.84
CA GLY A 134 -18.04 -17.84 8.44
C GLY A 134 -19.43 -17.59 7.87
N GLY A 135 -20.28 -16.83 8.56
CA GLY A 135 -21.60 -16.44 8.09
C GLY A 135 -21.53 -15.32 7.03
N ASP A 136 -22.55 -15.26 6.19
CA ASP A 136 -22.70 -14.22 5.18
C ASP A 136 -23.63 -13.11 5.69
N THR A 137 -23.26 -11.86 5.51
CA THR A 137 -24.10 -10.70 5.82
C THR A 137 -25.21 -10.45 4.81
N GLY A 138 -25.18 -11.10 3.65
CA GLY A 138 -26.06 -10.83 2.54
C GLY A 138 -25.83 -9.47 1.86
N ARG A 139 -24.76 -8.74 2.24
CA ARG A 139 -24.43 -7.42 1.71
C ARG A 139 -23.36 -7.51 0.62
N SER A 140 -23.53 -6.75 -0.44
CA SER A 140 -22.56 -6.64 -1.52
C SER A 140 -21.81 -5.29 -1.44
N ILE A 141 -20.56 -5.29 -1.90
CA ILE A 141 -19.77 -4.08 -2.00
C ILE A 141 -20.22 -3.30 -3.24
N ALA A 142 -20.56 -2.03 -3.05
CA ALA A 142 -20.87 -1.11 -4.13
C ALA A 142 -19.58 -0.40 -4.61
N TYR A 143 -19.37 -0.43 -5.92
CA TYR A 143 -18.24 0.22 -6.57
C TYR A 143 -18.68 1.56 -7.20
N ASP A 144 -17.77 2.55 -7.14
CA ASP A 144 -17.94 3.79 -7.89
C ASP A 144 -17.78 3.47 -9.40
N PRO A 145 -18.74 3.83 -10.25
CA PRO A 145 -18.61 3.61 -11.69
C PRO A 145 -17.51 4.46 -12.33
N THR A 146 -17.05 5.50 -11.65
CA THR A 146 -15.97 6.37 -12.12
C THR A 146 -14.61 5.78 -11.75
N TYR A 147 -13.76 5.58 -12.74
CA TYR A 147 -12.37 5.19 -12.53
C TYR A 147 -11.56 6.36 -11.96
N ARG A 148 -10.76 6.09 -10.93
CA ARG A 148 -9.98 7.12 -10.22
C ARG A 148 -8.61 6.61 -9.83
N HIS A 149 -7.67 7.51 -9.66
CA HIS A 149 -6.47 7.23 -8.87
C HIS A 149 -6.83 7.10 -7.39
N VAL A 150 -6.02 6.34 -6.65
CA VAL A 150 -6.20 6.15 -5.20
C VAL A 150 -6.08 7.49 -4.47
N ARG A 151 -7.07 7.86 -3.66
CA ARG A 151 -7.17 9.16 -2.97
C ARG A 151 -7.14 9.03 -1.44
N ASN A 152 -7.66 7.93 -0.91
CA ASN A 152 -7.89 7.74 0.52
C ASN A 152 -7.75 6.26 0.91
N GLY A 153 -7.95 5.96 2.19
CA GLY A 153 -7.86 4.59 2.70
C GLY A 153 -8.89 3.63 2.08
N ARG A 154 -10.10 4.10 1.77
CA ARG A 154 -11.14 3.27 1.13
C ARG A 154 -10.76 2.90 -0.30
N ASP A 155 -10.21 3.82 -1.06
CA ASP A 155 -9.71 3.55 -2.41
C ASP A 155 -8.52 2.56 -2.37
N LEU A 156 -7.63 2.74 -1.39
CA LEU A 156 -6.50 1.82 -1.18
C LEU A 156 -6.99 0.41 -0.81
N ALA A 157 -8.02 0.31 0.02
CA ALA A 157 -8.63 -0.97 0.36
C ALA A 157 -9.26 -1.66 -0.87
N ALA A 158 -9.86 -0.89 -1.78
CA ALA A 158 -10.36 -1.42 -3.05
C ALA A 158 -9.22 -1.96 -3.93
N TYR A 159 -8.09 -1.23 -4.00
CA TYR A 159 -6.90 -1.64 -4.74
C TYR A 159 -6.28 -2.94 -4.20
N THR A 160 -6.26 -3.11 -2.87
CA THR A 160 -5.61 -4.27 -2.23
C THR A 160 -6.54 -5.46 -2.01
N ARG A 161 -7.86 -5.30 -2.20
CA ARG A 161 -8.84 -6.36 -1.93
C ARG A 161 -8.66 -7.60 -2.81
N VAL A 162 -8.37 -7.39 -4.09
CA VAL A 162 -8.08 -8.46 -5.05
C VAL A 162 -6.79 -8.06 -5.75
N ASP A 163 -5.69 -8.40 -5.14
CA ASP A 163 -4.37 -8.10 -5.66
C ASP A 163 -3.72 -9.32 -6.33
N VAL A 164 -2.91 -9.06 -7.32
CA VAL A 164 -2.00 -10.04 -7.88
C VAL A 164 -0.77 -10.11 -6.97
N LEU A 165 -0.26 -11.31 -6.70
CA LEU A 165 0.99 -11.45 -5.98
C LEU A 165 2.05 -10.51 -6.58
N TYR A 166 2.74 -9.74 -5.74
CA TYR A 166 3.74 -8.72 -6.12
C TYR A 166 3.22 -7.56 -7.00
N GLN A 167 1.91 -7.30 -7.03
CA GLN A 167 1.27 -6.28 -7.87
C GLN A 167 1.98 -4.92 -7.81
N ALA A 168 2.29 -4.40 -6.62
CA ALA A 168 2.92 -3.10 -6.48
C ALA A 168 4.33 -3.06 -7.08
N TYR A 169 5.13 -4.10 -6.88
CA TYR A 169 6.48 -4.20 -7.44
C TYR A 169 6.46 -4.37 -8.95
N PHE A 170 5.53 -5.17 -9.45
CA PHE A 170 5.37 -5.37 -10.89
C PHE A 170 4.88 -4.11 -11.59
N THR A 171 3.96 -3.36 -10.97
CA THR A 171 3.55 -2.04 -11.45
C THR A 171 4.75 -1.08 -11.55
N ALA A 172 5.57 -1.00 -10.50
CA ALA A 172 6.78 -0.17 -10.51
C ALA A 172 7.74 -0.59 -11.64
N PHE A 173 7.93 -1.89 -11.82
CA PHE A 173 8.75 -2.42 -12.92
C PHE A 173 8.21 -2.01 -14.29
N LEU A 174 6.91 -2.15 -14.55
CA LEU A 174 6.29 -1.76 -15.81
C LEU A 174 6.41 -0.26 -16.08
N VAL A 175 6.24 0.58 -15.05
CA VAL A 175 6.44 2.03 -15.17
C VAL A 175 7.88 2.36 -15.51
N LEU A 176 8.85 1.78 -14.82
CA LEU A 176 10.27 2.01 -15.10
C LEU A 176 10.67 1.57 -16.51
N MET A 177 10.16 0.43 -16.96
CA MET A 177 10.37 -0.04 -18.34
C MET A 177 9.77 0.93 -19.36
N GLY A 178 8.56 1.43 -19.11
CA GLY A 178 7.91 2.41 -19.98
C GLY A 178 8.62 3.76 -20.04
N LEU A 179 9.24 4.18 -18.93
CA LEU A 179 10.07 5.38 -18.86
C LEU A 179 11.46 5.19 -19.51
N GLY A 180 11.77 3.98 -19.99
CA GLY A 180 13.07 3.69 -20.59
C GLY A 180 14.20 3.72 -19.56
N ALA A 181 13.96 3.27 -18.33
CA ALA A 181 14.98 3.22 -17.28
C ALA A 181 16.23 2.50 -17.77
N ALA A 182 17.36 3.17 -17.66
CA ALA A 182 18.65 2.63 -18.13
C ALA A 182 19.06 1.43 -17.28
N PRO A 183 19.69 0.41 -17.90
CA PRO A 183 20.32 -0.69 -17.17
C PRO A 183 21.40 -0.16 -16.21
N ASN A 184 21.69 -0.94 -15.16
CA ASN A 184 22.80 -0.63 -14.26
C ASN A 184 24.09 -0.38 -15.06
N PRO A 185 24.89 0.66 -14.73
CA PRO A 185 26.15 0.92 -15.42
C PRO A 185 27.13 -0.27 -15.47
N GLY A 186 27.07 -1.17 -14.48
CA GLY A 186 27.85 -2.40 -14.44
C GLY A 186 27.29 -3.56 -15.29
N ASN A 187 26.20 -3.36 -16.03
CA ASN A 187 25.65 -4.41 -16.87
C ASN A 187 26.64 -4.76 -18.00
N PRO A 188 27.04 -6.04 -18.14
CA PRO A 188 28.07 -6.46 -19.10
C PRO A 188 27.70 -6.20 -20.56
N TYR A 189 26.41 -6.04 -20.86
CA TYR A 189 25.97 -5.74 -22.23
C TYR A 189 26.09 -4.25 -22.61
N ASN A 190 26.37 -3.34 -21.67
CA ASN A 190 26.44 -1.90 -21.94
C ASN A 190 27.51 -1.53 -23.00
N GLY A 191 28.60 -2.30 -23.10
CA GLY A 191 29.64 -2.10 -24.09
C GLY A 191 29.45 -2.88 -25.40
N SER A 192 28.41 -3.70 -25.53
CA SER A 192 28.19 -4.55 -26.69
C SER A 192 27.49 -3.78 -27.80
N GLN A 193 28.00 -3.90 -29.02
CA GLN A 193 27.37 -3.34 -30.22
C GLN A 193 26.38 -4.31 -30.86
N THR A 194 26.47 -5.59 -30.55
CA THR A 194 25.70 -6.66 -31.20
C THR A 194 24.73 -7.37 -30.28
N GLN A 195 24.82 -7.17 -28.97
CA GLN A 195 24.00 -7.82 -27.98
C GLN A 195 23.38 -6.80 -27.02
N LYS A 196 22.16 -7.07 -26.58
CA LYS A 196 21.46 -6.30 -25.56
C LYS A 196 20.99 -7.22 -24.44
N PRO A 197 20.88 -6.72 -23.20
CA PRO A 197 20.30 -7.50 -22.11
C PRO A 197 18.83 -7.80 -22.45
N PHE A 198 18.44 -9.07 -22.32
CA PHE A 198 17.07 -9.52 -22.56
C PHE A 198 16.71 -10.66 -21.62
N GLY A 199 16.91 -11.91 -22.01
CA GLY A 199 16.68 -13.11 -21.19
C GLY A 199 17.73 -13.31 -20.09
N THR A 200 18.82 -12.54 -20.13
CA THR A 200 19.82 -12.43 -19.08
C THR A 200 20.09 -10.96 -18.83
N LEU A 201 19.94 -10.53 -17.56
CA LEU A 201 20.13 -9.16 -17.08
C LEU A 201 19.30 -8.09 -17.83
N GLY A 202 18.17 -8.49 -18.42
CA GLY A 202 17.24 -7.62 -19.13
C GLY A 202 15.83 -7.66 -18.53
N GLY A 203 14.87 -7.07 -19.24
CA GLY A 203 13.49 -6.95 -18.76
C GLY A 203 12.83 -8.28 -18.40
N PRO A 204 12.81 -9.30 -19.30
CA PRO A 204 12.25 -10.61 -18.99
C PRO A 204 12.92 -11.31 -17.79
N ASP A 205 14.23 -11.20 -17.66
CA ASP A 205 14.98 -11.76 -16.54
C ASP A 205 14.60 -11.06 -15.22
N ALA A 206 14.50 -9.73 -15.22
CA ALA A 206 14.08 -8.95 -14.07
C ALA A 206 12.64 -9.29 -13.64
N ALA A 207 11.72 -9.42 -14.59
CA ALA A 207 10.34 -9.82 -14.32
C ALA A 207 10.24 -11.23 -13.72
N GLY A 208 10.98 -12.19 -14.30
CA GLY A 208 11.04 -13.57 -13.79
C GLY A 208 11.64 -13.65 -12.40
N THR A 209 12.75 -12.95 -12.17
CA THR A 209 13.40 -12.88 -10.85
C THR A 209 12.47 -12.27 -9.80
N MET A 210 11.77 -11.19 -10.13
CA MET A 210 10.80 -10.55 -9.22
C MET A 210 9.68 -11.53 -8.84
N ALA A 211 9.10 -12.24 -9.79
CA ALA A 211 8.04 -13.22 -9.56
C ALA A 211 8.53 -14.39 -8.68
N GLU A 212 9.74 -14.89 -8.92
CA GLU A 212 10.35 -15.94 -8.11
C GLU A 212 10.60 -15.47 -6.67
N MET A 213 11.17 -14.29 -6.50
CA MET A 213 11.43 -13.70 -5.18
C MET A 213 10.14 -13.50 -4.39
N ALA A 214 9.09 -12.97 -5.01
CA ALA A 214 7.79 -12.79 -4.38
C ALA A 214 7.17 -14.14 -3.94
N THR A 215 7.24 -15.15 -4.80
CA THR A 215 6.75 -16.49 -4.48
C THR A 215 7.52 -17.13 -3.33
N ARG A 216 8.85 -16.97 -3.31
CA ARG A 216 9.69 -17.47 -2.21
C ARG A 216 9.41 -16.74 -0.90
N ALA A 217 9.24 -15.42 -0.95
CA ALA A 217 8.88 -14.62 0.22
C ALA A 217 7.53 -15.03 0.79
N LEU A 218 6.52 -15.21 -0.06
CA LEU A 218 5.20 -15.71 0.36
C LEU A 218 5.31 -17.07 1.06
N LYS A 219 5.99 -18.03 0.46
CA LYS A 219 6.17 -19.38 1.04
C LYS A 219 6.98 -19.38 2.34
N ALA A 220 7.87 -18.40 2.53
CA ALA A 220 8.63 -18.27 3.76
C ALA A 220 7.81 -17.61 4.89
N SER A 221 6.82 -16.80 4.53
CA SER A 221 5.94 -16.08 5.48
C SER A 221 4.72 -16.93 5.89
N TRP A 222 4.31 -17.86 5.03
CA TRP A 222 3.19 -18.77 5.26
C TRP A 222 3.56 -19.90 6.20
#